data_f1cf2915a3d8209f9412fe1b902a535c
#
_entry.id   f1cf2915a3d8209f9412fe1b902a535c
#
_cell.length_a   1.000
_cell.length_b   1.000
_cell.length_c   1.000
_cell.angle_alpha   90.00
_cell.angle_beta   90.00
_cell.angle_gamma   90.00
#
_symmetry.space_group_name_H-M   'P 1'
#
loop_
_entity.id
_entity.type
_entity.pdbx_description
1 polymer ?
#
loop_
_entity_poly.entity_id
_entity_poly.type
_entity_poly.pdbx_seq_one_letter_code
_entity_poly.pdbx_strand_id
1 'polypeptide(L)'
;SVSTATVEAAYARLISEGLCESRPRSGIYALEQTPNVGAATGEKPPVRWNFGTGAADAAHFPYATWARLMREVLSEQSATLLLSGDPQGEPALRREVAGYLHRMRGMDVPPDAIVLGAGTEVLVSALVALIGRERLFAVEDPGYSRVRRILVVSGARIAPTPLSGGAIDVRELYRSGAGAAYVTPTHQ
;
A
#
# COMPACT_ATOMS: atom_id res chain seq x y z
N SER A 1 4.62 -42.17 23.09
CA SER A 1 6.03 -41.94 22.79
C SER A 1 6.16 -41.21 21.46
N VAL A 2 6.98 -40.18 21.43
CA VAL A 2 7.28 -39.43 20.20
C VAL A 2 8.44 -40.12 19.48
N SER A 3 8.41 -40.22 18.14
CA SER A 3 9.49 -40.84 17.38
C SER A 3 10.76 -39.97 17.40
N THR A 4 11.94 -40.61 17.34
CA THR A 4 13.22 -39.89 17.27
C THR A 4 13.28 -38.94 16.09
N ALA A 5 12.75 -39.34 14.93
CA ALA A 5 12.68 -38.48 13.73
C ALA A 5 11.85 -37.20 13.95
N THR A 6 10.77 -37.29 14.73
CA THR A 6 9.94 -36.11 15.07
C THR A 6 10.70 -35.15 15.97
N VAL A 7 11.48 -35.67 16.91
CA VAL A 7 12.31 -34.84 17.80
C VAL A 7 13.44 -34.16 17.01
N GLU A 8 14.12 -34.88 16.14
CA GLU A 8 15.18 -34.35 15.28
C GLU A 8 14.67 -33.26 14.36
N ALA A 9 13.49 -33.46 13.74
CA ALA A 9 12.86 -32.45 12.89
C ALA A 9 12.50 -31.18 13.69
N ALA A 10 12.03 -31.32 14.93
CA ALA A 10 11.76 -30.19 15.80
C ALA A 10 13.01 -29.38 16.13
N TYR A 11 14.12 -30.06 16.47
CA TYR A 11 15.40 -29.38 16.73
C TYR A 11 15.99 -28.75 15.47
N ALA A 12 15.91 -29.41 14.31
CA ALA A 12 16.35 -28.84 13.06
C ALA A 12 15.61 -27.54 12.75
N ARG A 13 14.30 -27.49 13.03
CA ARG A 13 13.49 -26.30 12.88
C ARG A 13 13.90 -25.19 13.84
N LEU A 14 14.08 -25.49 15.11
CA LEU A 14 14.54 -24.50 16.11
C LEU A 14 15.92 -23.92 15.76
N ILE A 15 16.81 -24.73 15.19
CA ILE A 15 18.11 -24.28 14.71
C ILE A 15 17.95 -23.37 13.48
N SER A 16 17.09 -23.71 12.53
CA SER A 16 16.86 -22.91 11.33
C SER A 16 16.18 -21.57 11.65
N GLU A 17 15.38 -21.51 12.71
CA GLU A 17 14.75 -20.30 13.23
C GLU A 17 15.70 -19.45 14.12
N GLY A 18 16.94 -19.91 14.34
CA GLY A 18 17.92 -19.19 15.16
C GLY A 18 17.60 -19.18 16.66
N LEU A 19 16.76 -20.11 17.12
CA LEU A 19 16.40 -20.28 18.53
C LEU A 19 17.35 -21.18 19.30
N CYS A 20 18.05 -22.08 18.59
CA CYS A 20 19.02 -23.01 19.12
C CYS A 20 20.26 -23.08 18.25
N GLU A 21 21.39 -23.45 18.83
CA GLU A 21 22.61 -23.82 18.09
C GLU A 21 23.04 -25.24 18.43
N SER A 22 23.60 -25.95 17.44
CA SER A 22 24.21 -27.27 17.64
C SER A 22 25.70 -27.11 17.82
N ARG A 23 26.24 -27.64 18.96
CA ARG A 23 27.68 -27.66 19.23
C ARG A 23 28.22 -29.07 19.07
N PRO A 24 29.24 -29.27 18.22
CA PRO A 24 29.82 -30.59 17.99
C PRO A 24 30.24 -31.28 19.32
N ARG A 25 29.80 -32.53 19.50
CA ARG A 25 30.09 -33.35 20.72
C ARG A 25 29.54 -32.81 22.04
N SER A 26 28.75 -31.72 22.04
CA SER A 26 28.29 -31.06 23.27
C SER A 26 26.76 -31.01 23.37
N GLY A 27 26.03 -31.04 22.22
CA GLY A 27 24.58 -31.03 22.22
C GLY A 27 23.97 -29.80 21.55
N ILE A 28 22.67 -29.59 21.80
CA ILE A 28 21.90 -28.46 21.29
C ILE A 28 21.61 -27.49 22.44
N TYR A 29 21.92 -26.22 22.24
CA TYR A 29 21.80 -25.17 23.23
C TYR A 29 20.79 -24.12 22.76
N ALA A 30 19.93 -23.65 23.67
CA ALA A 30 19.07 -22.51 23.40
C ALA A 30 19.92 -21.23 23.32
N LEU A 31 19.68 -20.43 22.31
CA LEU A 31 20.30 -19.11 22.19
C LEU A 31 19.53 -18.10 23.05
N GLU A 32 20.28 -17.23 23.71
CA GLU A 32 19.69 -16.13 24.47
C GLU A 32 19.02 -15.16 23.48
N GLN A 33 17.72 -15.09 23.55
CA GLN A 33 16.96 -14.14 22.74
C GLN A 33 17.13 -12.76 23.34
N THR A 34 17.78 -11.86 22.62
CA THR A 34 17.66 -10.44 22.94
C THR A 34 16.18 -10.07 22.89
N PRO A 35 15.58 -9.54 23.97
CA PRO A 35 14.20 -9.13 23.96
C PRO A 35 13.97 -8.23 22.76
N ASN A 36 13.00 -8.57 21.92
CA ASN A 36 12.60 -7.74 20.78
C ASN A 36 12.11 -6.41 21.37
N VAL A 37 12.99 -5.40 21.38
CA VAL A 37 12.73 -4.05 21.92
C VAL A 37 11.73 -3.36 20.99
N GLY A 38 10.50 -3.88 20.92
CA GLY A 38 9.47 -3.36 20.03
C GLY A 38 8.06 -3.86 20.32
N ALA A 39 7.95 -4.95 21.05
CA ALA A 39 6.62 -5.41 21.45
C ALA A 39 6.26 -4.79 22.81
N ALA A 40 5.85 -3.53 22.81
CA ALA A 40 5.04 -3.00 23.90
C ALA A 40 3.71 -3.76 23.88
N THR A 41 3.66 -4.90 24.56
CA THR A 41 2.45 -5.68 24.85
C THR A 41 1.57 -5.01 25.92
N GLY A 42 1.51 -3.69 25.93
CA GLY A 42 0.51 -2.98 26.69
C GLY A 42 -0.83 -3.22 26.00
N GLU A 43 -1.71 -4.01 26.62
CA GLU A 43 -3.13 -4.06 26.23
C GLU A 43 -3.64 -2.62 26.17
N LYS A 44 -3.93 -2.16 24.97
CA LYS A 44 -4.56 -0.85 24.80
C LYS A 44 -5.93 -0.94 25.48
N PRO A 45 -6.30 0.05 26.32
CA PRO A 45 -7.62 0.05 26.95
C PRO A 45 -8.70 -0.09 25.86
N PRO A 46 -9.80 -0.79 26.14
CA PRO A 46 -10.87 -1.00 25.17
C PRO A 46 -11.41 0.35 24.71
N VAL A 47 -11.27 0.62 23.43
CA VAL A 47 -11.77 1.85 22.81
C VAL A 47 -13.26 1.67 22.53
N ARG A 48 -14.11 2.46 23.19
CA ARG A 48 -15.56 2.41 22.99
C ARG A 48 -15.99 2.88 21.60
N TRP A 49 -15.30 3.89 21.07
CA TRP A 49 -15.55 4.47 19.76
C TRP A 49 -14.22 4.68 19.05
N ASN A 50 -14.02 4.03 17.92
CA ASN A 50 -12.82 4.19 17.11
C ASN A 50 -13.14 5.02 15.86
N PHE A 51 -12.73 6.27 15.84
CA PHE A 51 -12.83 7.17 14.70
C PHE A 51 -11.57 7.15 13.81
N GLY A 52 -10.64 6.23 14.07
CA GLY A 52 -9.46 6.05 13.24
C GLY A 52 -9.82 5.58 11.83
N THR A 53 -9.27 6.23 10.82
CA THR A 53 -9.38 5.83 9.43
C THR A 53 -8.36 4.72 9.16
N GLY A 54 -8.77 3.57 8.68
CA GLY A 54 -7.84 2.52 8.26
C GLY A 54 -8.22 1.09 8.63
N ALA A 55 -9.29 0.89 9.39
CA ALA A 55 -9.87 -0.43 9.58
C ALA A 55 -10.98 -0.65 8.53
N ALA A 56 -10.85 -1.72 7.74
CA ALA A 56 -11.96 -2.20 6.94
C ALA A 56 -13.04 -2.77 7.87
N ASP A 57 -14.31 -2.64 7.48
CA ASP A 57 -15.41 -3.30 8.18
C ASP A 57 -15.32 -4.82 7.97
N ALA A 58 -14.67 -5.49 8.91
CA ALA A 58 -14.44 -6.92 8.85
C ALA A 58 -15.74 -7.74 8.88
N ALA A 59 -16.81 -7.20 9.44
CA ALA A 59 -18.09 -7.90 9.54
C ALA A 59 -18.79 -8.01 8.16
N HIS A 60 -18.59 -7.04 7.29
CA HIS A 60 -19.22 -6.99 5.96
C HIS A 60 -18.25 -7.40 4.83
N PHE A 61 -17.00 -7.75 5.15
CA PHE A 61 -16.08 -8.20 4.12
C PHE A 61 -16.46 -9.59 3.60
N PRO A 62 -16.57 -9.79 2.28
CA PRO A 62 -17.05 -11.05 1.68
C PRO A 62 -15.93 -12.12 1.62
N TYR A 63 -15.50 -12.64 2.77
CA TYR A 63 -14.40 -13.60 2.89
C TYR A 63 -14.53 -14.83 2.00
N ALA A 64 -15.73 -15.41 1.90
CA ALA A 64 -15.96 -16.61 1.09
C ALA A 64 -15.73 -16.34 -0.40
N THR A 65 -16.24 -15.20 -0.90
CA THR A 65 -16.05 -14.78 -2.29
C THR A 65 -14.57 -14.50 -2.56
N TRP A 66 -13.90 -13.79 -1.67
CA TRP A 66 -12.48 -13.50 -1.78
C TRP A 66 -11.65 -14.79 -1.84
N ALA A 67 -11.85 -15.71 -0.90
CA ALA A 67 -11.13 -16.98 -0.86
C ALA A 67 -11.39 -17.85 -2.10
N ARG A 68 -12.61 -17.83 -2.65
CA ARG A 68 -12.92 -18.53 -3.90
C ARG A 68 -12.15 -17.96 -5.08
N LEU A 69 -12.18 -16.63 -5.25
CA LEU A 69 -11.48 -15.94 -6.33
C LEU A 69 -9.95 -16.14 -6.25
N MET A 70 -9.39 -16.09 -5.04
CA MET A 70 -7.96 -16.35 -4.84
C MET A 70 -7.57 -17.76 -5.29
N ARG A 71 -8.36 -18.79 -4.94
CA ARG A 71 -8.10 -20.16 -5.37
C ARG A 71 -8.22 -20.32 -6.89
N GLU A 72 -9.23 -19.69 -7.48
CA GLU A 72 -9.46 -19.71 -8.93
C GLU A 72 -8.24 -19.15 -9.68
N VAL A 73 -7.81 -17.93 -9.34
CA VAL A 73 -6.64 -17.29 -9.95
C VAL A 73 -5.36 -18.11 -9.76
N LEU A 74 -5.12 -18.63 -8.55
CA LEU A 74 -3.94 -19.46 -8.28
C LEU A 74 -3.94 -20.77 -9.04
N SER A 75 -5.10 -21.38 -9.29
CA SER A 75 -5.20 -22.63 -10.05
C SER A 75 -5.04 -22.43 -11.55
N GLU A 76 -5.55 -21.33 -12.09
CA GLU A 76 -5.54 -21.06 -13.53
C GLU A 76 -4.25 -20.41 -14.03
N GLN A 77 -3.60 -19.58 -13.20
CA GLN A 77 -2.50 -18.73 -13.61
C GLN A 77 -1.21 -18.96 -12.82
N SER A 78 -1.08 -20.11 -12.13
CA SER A 78 0.01 -20.36 -11.18
C SER A 78 1.42 -20.15 -11.74
N ALA A 79 1.69 -20.49 -13.00
CA ALA A 79 2.99 -20.31 -13.62
C ALA A 79 3.31 -18.84 -13.95
N THR A 80 2.32 -18.06 -14.38
CA THR A 80 2.49 -16.66 -14.77
C THR A 80 2.57 -15.72 -13.58
N LEU A 81 1.92 -16.06 -12.47
CA LEU A 81 1.93 -15.27 -11.24
C LEU A 81 3.31 -15.18 -10.57
N LEU A 82 4.24 -16.09 -10.88
CA LEU A 82 5.60 -16.10 -10.35
C LEU A 82 6.60 -15.35 -11.25
N LEU A 83 6.14 -14.88 -12.40
CA LEU A 83 6.98 -14.07 -13.30
C LEU A 83 6.99 -12.61 -12.87
N SER A 84 8.06 -11.90 -13.27
CA SER A 84 8.06 -10.44 -13.15
C SER A 84 6.96 -9.87 -14.02
N GLY A 85 6.04 -9.11 -13.39
CA GLY A 85 4.93 -8.48 -14.10
C GLY A 85 5.37 -7.34 -15.03
N ASP A 86 4.42 -6.81 -15.79
CA ASP A 86 4.63 -5.61 -16.60
C ASP A 86 4.93 -4.41 -15.69
N PRO A 87 5.94 -3.57 -16.00
CA PRO A 87 6.28 -2.38 -15.21
C PRO A 87 5.12 -1.39 -15.04
N GLN A 88 4.18 -1.32 -15.97
CA GLN A 88 2.96 -0.53 -15.84
C GLN A 88 1.88 -1.20 -14.97
N GLY A 89 2.08 -2.44 -14.58
CA GLY A 89 1.11 -3.29 -13.90
C GLY A 89 0.42 -4.26 -14.83
N GLU A 90 -0.20 -5.28 -14.26
CA GLU A 90 -0.80 -6.42 -14.97
C GLU A 90 -1.76 -5.97 -16.08
N PRO A 91 -1.53 -6.35 -17.37
CA PRO A 91 -2.34 -5.88 -18.48
C PRO A 91 -3.83 -6.26 -18.37
N ALA A 92 -4.13 -7.42 -17.77
CA ALA A 92 -5.51 -7.84 -17.52
C ALA A 92 -6.21 -6.87 -16.56
N LEU A 93 -5.55 -6.48 -15.47
CA LEU A 93 -6.10 -5.54 -14.50
C LEU A 93 -6.26 -4.14 -15.10
N ARG A 94 -5.32 -3.68 -15.94
CA ARG A 94 -5.44 -2.39 -16.64
C ARG A 94 -6.67 -2.34 -17.55
N ARG A 95 -6.97 -3.44 -18.26
CA ARG A 95 -8.20 -3.56 -19.09
C ARG A 95 -9.47 -3.49 -18.24
N GLU A 96 -9.48 -4.19 -17.09
CA GLU A 96 -10.64 -4.13 -16.20
C GLU A 96 -10.83 -2.74 -15.58
N VAL A 97 -9.75 -2.05 -15.21
CA VAL A 97 -9.81 -0.66 -14.74
C VAL A 97 -10.34 0.27 -15.84
N ALA A 98 -9.88 0.13 -17.08
CA ALA A 98 -10.41 0.90 -18.22
C ALA A 98 -11.90 0.68 -18.40
N GLY A 99 -12.36 -0.57 -18.38
CA GLY A 99 -13.78 -0.92 -18.47
C GLY A 99 -14.61 -0.36 -17.28
N TYR A 100 -14.06 -0.38 -16.08
CA TYR A 100 -14.70 0.24 -14.92
C TYR A 100 -14.84 1.76 -15.09
N LEU A 101 -13.77 2.44 -15.50
CA LEU A 101 -13.80 3.90 -15.75
C LEU A 101 -14.83 4.27 -16.81
N HIS A 102 -14.91 3.51 -17.88
CA HIS A 102 -15.94 3.71 -18.92
C HIS A 102 -17.35 3.56 -18.34
N ARG A 103 -17.65 2.42 -17.69
CA ARG A 103 -18.99 2.13 -17.17
C ARG A 103 -19.43 3.05 -16.03
N MET A 104 -18.53 3.37 -15.14
CA MET A 104 -18.87 4.05 -13.87
C MET A 104 -18.61 5.56 -13.90
N ARG A 105 -17.79 6.03 -14.82
CA ARG A 105 -17.37 7.43 -14.90
C ARG A 105 -17.54 8.06 -16.29
N GLY A 106 -17.92 7.28 -17.30
CA GLY A 106 -18.02 7.75 -18.68
C GLY A 106 -16.66 8.18 -19.27
N MET A 107 -15.56 7.62 -18.75
CA MET A 107 -14.21 7.97 -19.18
C MET A 107 -13.66 6.92 -20.13
N ASP A 108 -13.33 7.31 -21.35
CA ASP A 108 -12.66 6.45 -22.33
C ASP A 108 -11.15 6.58 -22.19
N VAL A 109 -10.57 5.66 -21.39
CA VAL A 109 -9.13 5.60 -21.14
C VAL A 109 -8.57 4.32 -21.72
N PRO A 110 -7.62 4.37 -22.66
CA PRO A 110 -6.98 3.16 -23.18
C PRO A 110 -6.19 2.47 -22.07
N PRO A 111 -6.16 1.12 -22.01
CA PRO A 111 -5.41 0.38 -20.97
C PRO A 111 -3.93 0.76 -20.87
N ASP A 112 -3.32 1.18 -21.99
CA ASP A 112 -1.91 1.57 -22.04
C ASP A 112 -1.64 2.97 -21.44
N ALA A 113 -2.69 3.75 -21.18
CA ALA A 113 -2.60 4.99 -20.42
C ALA A 113 -2.78 4.79 -18.91
N ILE A 114 -2.98 3.55 -18.46
CA ILE A 114 -3.18 3.21 -17.06
C ILE A 114 -1.88 2.64 -16.49
N VAL A 115 -1.42 3.19 -15.37
CA VAL A 115 -0.30 2.69 -14.60
C VAL A 115 -0.79 2.26 -13.21
N LEU A 116 -0.48 1.03 -12.82
CA LEU A 116 -0.81 0.49 -11.51
C LEU A 116 0.40 0.62 -10.58
N GLY A 117 0.14 0.93 -9.32
CA GLY A 117 1.20 1.07 -8.32
C GLY A 117 0.74 0.68 -6.92
N ALA A 118 1.67 0.52 -6.02
CA ALA A 118 1.46 0.12 -4.63
C ALA A 118 0.88 1.27 -3.77
N GLY A 119 -0.19 1.89 -4.27
CA GLY A 119 -0.92 2.95 -3.58
C GLY A 119 -0.51 4.37 -4.01
N THR A 120 -1.29 5.34 -3.53
CA THR A 120 -1.17 6.76 -3.90
C THR A 120 0.22 7.34 -3.65
N GLU A 121 0.89 6.91 -2.59
CA GLU A 121 2.21 7.43 -2.21
C GLU A 121 3.28 7.15 -3.29
N VAL A 122 3.33 5.91 -3.76
CA VAL A 122 4.26 5.49 -4.82
C VAL A 122 3.95 6.22 -6.12
N LEU A 123 2.66 6.27 -6.50
CA LEU A 123 2.24 6.91 -7.74
C LEU A 123 2.48 8.42 -7.73
N VAL A 124 2.18 9.13 -6.65
CA VAL A 124 2.44 10.57 -6.54
C VAL A 124 3.94 10.86 -6.55
N SER A 125 4.76 10.05 -5.87
CA SER A 125 6.22 10.20 -5.90
C SER A 125 6.79 9.99 -7.32
N ALA A 126 6.28 9.01 -8.06
CA ALA A 126 6.64 8.77 -9.45
C ALA A 126 6.22 9.96 -10.35
N LEU A 127 5.02 10.51 -10.15
CA LEU A 127 4.55 11.70 -10.87
C LEU A 127 5.43 12.92 -10.60
N VAL A 128 5.86 13.14 -9.35
CA VAL A 128 6.79 14.23 -9.02
C VAL A 128 8.13 14.06 -9.74
N ALA A 129 8.65 12.84 -9.79
CA ALA A 129 9.89 12.55 -10.52
C ALA A 129 9.75 12.80 -12.03
N LEU A 130 8.60 12.46 -12.60
CA LEU A 130 8.30 12.64 -14.03
C LEU A 130 8.06 14.11 -14.41
N ILE A 131 7.28 14.84 -13.59
CA ILE A 131 6.91 16.25 -13.86
C ILE A 131 8.09 17.18 -13.56
N GLY A 132 8.93 16.83 -12.61
CA GLY A 132 10.07 17.61 -12.13
C GLY A 132 9.84 18.20 -10.74
N ARG A 133 10.81 18.01 -9.88
CA ARG A 133 10.77 18.46 -8.47
C ARG A 133 10.83 19.97 -8.33
N GLU A 134 11.40 20.65 -9.30
CA GLU A 134 11.51 22.12 -9.37
C GLU A 134 10.15 22.78 -9.66
N ARG A 135 9.19 22.04 -10.18
CA ARG A 135 7.86 22.57 -10.45
C ARG A 135 7.09 22.81 -9.15
N LEU A 136 6.27 23.84 -9.19
CA LEU A 136 5.35 24.17 -8.11
C LEU A 136 4.06 23.38 -8.27
N PHE A 137 3.66 22.67 -7.22
CA PHE A 137 2.42 21.90 -7.17
C PHE A 137 1.37 22.64 -6.33
N ALA A 138 0.25 23.00 -6.92
CA ALA A 138 -0.90 23.47 -6.16
C ALA A 138 -1.56 22.31 -5.42
N VAL A 139 -1.96 22.53 -4.18
CA VAL A 139 -2.69 21.58 -3.35
C VAL A 139 -3.84 22.29 -2.65
N GLU A 140 -4.97 21.63 -2.51
CA GLU A 140 -6.12 22.16 -1.77
C GLU A 140 -5.75 22.48 -0.30
N ASP A 141 -6.27 23.60 0.22
CA ASP A 141 -6.10 23.99 1.60
C ASP A 141 -7.42 24.58 2.17
N PRO A 142 -8.11 23.86 3.07
CA PRO A 142 -7.79 22.53 3.58
C PRO A 142 -7.86 21.43 2.53
N GLY A 143 -7.01 20.40 2.66
CA GLY A 143 -6.93 19.32 1.70
C GLY A 143 -6.31 18.05 2.30
N TYR A 144 -6.04 17.04 1.46
CA TYR A 144 -5.54 15.77 1.91
C TYR A 144 -4.08 15.85 2.38
N SER A 145 -3.90 15.95 3.68
CA SER A 145 -2.60 16.19 4.34
C SER A 145 -1.52 15.15 3.97
N ARG A 146 -1.92 13.90 3.71
CA ARG A 146 -1.00 12.83 3.33
C ARG A 146 -0.31 13.13 1.99
N VAL A 147 -1.04 13.61 0.99
CA VAL A 147 -0.46 13.96 -0.31
C VAL A 147 0.45 15.16 -0.20
N ARG A 148 0.07 16.19 0.57
CA ARG A 148 0.96 17.32 0.87
C ARG A 148 2.29 16.83 1.43
N ARG A 149 2.25 15.90 2.39
CA ARG A 149 3.46 15.30 2.97
C ARG A 149 4.29 14.54 1.94
N ILE A 150 3.65 13.75 1.08
CA ILE A 150 4.32 12.98 0.01
C ILE A 150 5.05 13.94 -0.94
N LEU A 151 4.39 15.00 -1.40
CA LEU A 151 4.97 16.00 -2.29
C LEU A 151 6.23 16.63 -1.66
N VAL A 152 6.14 17.07 -0.40
CA VAL A 152 7.28 17.68 0.32
C VAL A 152 8.43 16.69 0.48
N VAL A 153 8.16 15.45 0.90
CA VAL A 153 9.20 14.41 1.07
C VAL A 153 9.84 14.04 -0.27
N SER A 154 9.07 14.08 -1.37
CA SER A 154 9.58 13.88 -2.73
C SER A 154 10.41 15.05 -3.24
N GLY A 155 10.54 16.13 -2.45
CA GLY A 155 11.33 17.33 -2.80
C GLY A 155 10.58 18.34 -3.68
N ALA A 156 9.27 18.17 -3.87
CA ALA A 156 8.46 19.12 -4.63
C ALA A 156 8.15 20.40 -3.83
N ARG A 157 8.04 21.51 -4.54
CA ARG A 157 7.54 22.77 -3.99
C ARG A 157 6.02 22.77 -4.03
N ILE A 158 5.35 23.21 -2.96
CA ILE A 158 3.89 23.25 -2.87
C ILE A 158 3.37 24.67 -2.75
N ALA A 159 2.22 24.94 -3.36
CA ALA A 159 1.40 26.15 -3.21
C ALA A 159 0.05 25.74 -2.62
N PRO A 160 -0.18 25.98 -1.31
CA PRO A 160 -1.49 25.80 -0.71
C PRO A 160 -2.49 26.74 -1.40
N THR A 161 -3.58 26.17 -1.91
CA THR A 161 -4.59 26.92 -2.67
C THR A 161 -5.93 26.79 -1.96
N PRO A 162 -6.58 27.91 -1.56
CA PRO A 162 -7.82 27.86 -0.80
C PRO A 162 -8.98 27.25 -1.61
N LEU A 163 -9.98 26.77 -0.87
CA LEU A 163 -11.24 26.31 -1.44
C LEU A 163 -12.26 27.46 -1.51
N SER A 164 -13.08 27.44 -2.54
CA SER A 164 -14.20 28.36 -2.70
C SER A 164 -15.40 27.58 -3.26
N GLY A 165 -16.53 27.64 -2.57
CA GLY A 165 -17.75 26.92 -2.98
C GLY A 165 -17.62 25.39 -3.00
N GLY A 166 -16.76 24.81 -2.16
CA GLY A 166 -16.54 23.36 -2.11
C GLY A 166 -15.61 22.82 -3.19
N ALA A 167 -14.84 23.66 -3.85
CA ALA A 167 -13.83 23.27 -4.83
C ALA A 167 -12.59 24.17 -4.69
N ILE A 168 -11.49 23.79 -5.34
CA ILE A 168 -10.29 24.62 -5.38
C ILE A 168 -10.61 25.97 -6.03
N ASP A 169 -10.15 27.08 -5.42
CA ASP A 169 -10.31 28.39 -6.03
C ASP A 169 -9.46 28.52 -7.29
N VAL A 170 -10.11 28.54 -8.44
CA VAL A 170 -9.46 28.56 -9.75
C VAL A 170 -8.65 29.86 -9.96
N ARG A 171 -9.08 30.99 -9.39
CA ARG A 171 -8.35 32.28 -9.51
C ARG A 171 -7.04 32.21 -8.73
N GLU A 172 -7.10 31.70 -7.50
CA GLU A 172 -5.91 31.52 -6.67
C GLU A 172 -4.98 30.42 -7.24
N LEU A 173 -5.56 29.37 -7.86
CA LEU A 173 -4.79 28.36 -8.59
C LEU A 173 -3.97 29.01 -9.72
N TYR A 174 -4.57 29.85 -10.56
CA TYR A 174 -3.85 30.55 -11.62
C TYR A 174 -2.81 31.53 -11.06
N ARG A 175 -3.14 32.26 -9.99
CA ARG A 175 -2.21 33.19 -9.34
C ARG A 175 -1.00 32.51 -8.73
N SER A 176 -1.14 31.26 -8.29
CA SER A 176 -0.04 30.50 -7.69
C SER A 176 1.12 30.26 -8.66
N GLY A 177 0.87 30.29 -9.98
CA GLY A 177 1.85 29.94 -10.99
C GLY A 177 2.25 28.47 -10.98
N ALA A 178 1.43 27.60 -10.35
CA ALA A 178 1.73 26.16 -10.26
C ALA A 178 1.69 25.52 -11.64
N GLY A 179 2.66 24.65 -11.90
CA GLY A 179 2.74 23.86 -13.14
C GLY A 179 1.95 22.55 -13.07
N ALA A 180 1.51 22.17 -11.88
CA ALA A 180 0.64 20.99 -11.65
C ALA A 180 -0.26 21.26 -10.44
N ALA A 181 -1.42 20.59 -10.38
CA ALA A 181 -2.34 20.67 -9.26
C ALA A 181 -2.78 19.27 -8.82
N TYR A 182 -2.80 19.05 -7.52
CA TYR A 182 -3.45 17.89 -6.93
C TYR A 182 -4.80 18.30 -6.34
N VAL A 183 -5.86 17.70 -6.85
CA VAL A 183 -7.23 18.02 -6.47
C VAL A 183 -8.02 16.75 -6.12
N THR A 184 -9.02 16.89 -5.24
CA THR A 184 -9.92 15.82 -4.80
C THR A 184 -11.37 16.21 -5.04
N PRO A 185 -11.86 16.30 -6.30
CA PRO A 185 -13.12 16.93 -6.66
C PRO A 185 -14.37 16.35 -6.00
N THR A 186 -14.33 15.08 -5.61
CA THR A 186 -15.47 14.37 -4.99
C THR A 186 -15.39 14.32 -3.46
N HIS A 187 -14.37 14.91 -2.87
CA HIS A 187 -14.14 14.89 -1.43
C HIS A 187 -14.50 16.24 -0.77
N GLN A 188 -14.37 17.32 -1.49
CA GLN A 188 -14.54 18.68 -0.96
C GLN A 188 -15.98 19.22 -1.17
#